data_b93f1f1ceb9759bbdb9bc9b7b008b001
#
_entry.id   b93f1f1ceb9759bbdb9bc9b7b008b001
#
_cell.length_a   1.000
_cell.length_b   1.000
_cell.length_c   1.000
_cell.angle_alpha   90.00
_cell.angle_beta   90.00
_cell.angle_gamma   90.00
#
_symmetry.space_group_name_H-M   'P 1'
#
loop_
_entity.id
_entity.type
_entity.pdbx_description
1 polymer ?
#
loop_
_entity_poly.entity_id
_entity_poly.type
_entity_poly.pdbx_seq_one_letter_code
_entity_poly.pdbx_strand_id
1 'polypeptide(L)'
;MRKGRFITFEGGEGTGKTTQIRLLTDYLQARGIDVLATKEPGGTEVGSELRRILCTGDKDKMDAVAEALLYYADRRVHMQSKVLPALNEGRWVISDRFADSTMAYQYYGYDKRVPKETLEQLYAMTVGDFHPDLTVILDIDPQTCLARALKLN
;
A
#
# COMPACT_ATOMS: atom_id res chain seq x y z
N MET A 1 0.73 16.16 22.38
CA MET A 1 0.31 14.77 22.08
C MET A 1 1.40 14.11 21.26
N ARG A 2 1.75 12.87 21.56
CA ARG A 2 2.71 12.10 20.75
C ARG A 2 2.02 11.77 19.43
N LYS A 3 2.55 12.25 18.28
CA LYS A 3 2.01 11.92 16.96
C LYS A 3 2.07 10.40 16.77
N GLY A 4 1.01 9.82 16.16
CA GLY A 4 1.04 8.43 15.69
C GLY A 4 2.21 8.19 14.75
N ARG A 5 2.50 6.92 14.44
CA ARG A 5 3.54 6.52 13.48
C ARG A 5 2.90 5.82 12.30
N PHE A 6 3.42 6.10 11.11
CA PHE A 6 3.00 5.44 9.89
C PHE A 6 4.06 4.46 9.42
N ILE A 7 3.71 3.17 9.41
CA ILE A 7 4.58 2.08 9.00
C ILE A 7 3.97 1.42 7.76
N THR A 8 4.78 1.18 6.74
CA THR A 8 4.35 0.48 5.54
C THR A 8 5.08 -0.84 5.39
N PHE A 9 4.38 -1.86 4.90
CA PHE A 9 4.95 -3.15 4.54
C PHE A 9 4.91 -3.32 3.03
N GLU A 10 6.07 -3.61 2.46
CA GLU A 10 6.27 -3.79 1.04
C GLU A 10 6.84 -5.17 0.73
N GLY A 11 6.70 -5.62 -0.50
CA GLY A 11 7.15 -6.93 -0.97
C GLY A 11 6.13 -7.62 -1.87
N GLY A 12 6.56 -8.64 -2.59
CA GLY A 12 5.74 -9.43 -3.49
C GLY A 12 4.57 -10.14 -2.80
N GLU A 13 3.68 -10.73 -3.59
CA GLU A 13 2.68 -11.65 -3.05
C GLU A 13 3.34 -12.91 -2.49
N GLY A 14 2.79 -13.48 -1.42
CA GLY A 14 3.38 -14.67 -0.79
C GLY A 14 4.60 -14.41 0.11
N THR A 15 5.04 -13.15 0.29
CA THR A 15 6.17 -12.79 1.19
C THR A 15 5.80 -12.86 2.67
N GLY A 16 4.51 -12.93 3.02
CA GLY A 16 4.06 -12.99 4.41
C GLY A 16 3.71 -11.64 5.04
N LYS A 17 3.54 -10.57 4.25
CA LYS A 17 3.16 -9.23 4.76
C LYS A 17 2.00 -9.28 5.74
N THR A 18 0.88 -9.88 5.35
CA THR A 18 -0.32 -9.97 6.18
C THR A 18 -0.03 -10.63 7.54
N THR A 19 0.80 -11.69 7.56
CA THR A 19 1.19 -12.36 8.80
C THR A 19 2.03 -11.45 9.68
N GLN A 20 3.02 -10.78 9.12
CA GLN A 20 3.90 -9.87 9.85
C GLN A 20 3.18 -8.64 10.36
N ILE A 21 2.28 -8.06 9.56
CA ILE A 21 1.42 -6.95 9.96
C ILE A 21 0.56 -7.33 11.17
N ARG A 22 -0.08 -8.52 11.12
CA ARG A 22 -0.89 -9.02 12.26
C ARG A 22 -0.03 -9.18 13.51
N LEU A 23 1.12 -9.84 13.42
CA LEU A 23 2.02 -10.05 14.56
C LEU A 23 2.51 -8.73 15.15
N LEU A 24 2.88 -7.76 14.32
CA LEU A 24 3.30 -6.44 14.78
C LEU A 24 2.14 -5.68 15.42
N THR A 25 0.95 -5.75 14.85
CA THR A 25 -0.27 -5.14 15.41
C THR A 25 -0.55 -5.69 16.81
N ASP A 26 -0.58 -7.03 16.95
CA ASP A 26 -0.82 -7.70 18.23
C ASP A 26 0.25 -7.31 19.27
N TYR A 27 1.51 -7.26 18.86
CA TYR A 27 2.63 -6.88 19.70
C TYR A 27 2.52 -5.44 20.23
N LEU A 28 2.15 -4.50 19.37
CA LEU A 28 2.00 -3.08 19.74
C LEU A 28 0.78 -2.86 20.64
N GLN A 29 -0.35 -3.50 20.31
CA GLN A 29 -1.57 -3.42 21.11
C GLN A 29 -1.37 -3.99 22.53
N ALA A 30 -0.64 -5.09 22.66
CA ALA A 30 -0.27 -5.64 23.97
C ALA A 30 0.57 -4.68 24.83
N ARG A 31 1.15 -3.64 24.23
CA ARG A 31 1.91 -2.56 24.89
C ARG A 31 1.12 -1.27 25.06
N GLY A 32 -0.19 -1.32 24.85
CA GLY A 32 -1.07 -0.17 25.00
C GLY A 32 -0.97 0.85 23.87
N ILE A 33 -0.39 0.48 22.72
CA ILE A 33 -0.32 1.34 21.54
C ILE A 33 -1.56 1.04 20.68
N ASP A 34 -2.40 2.06 20.44
CA ASP A 34 -3.54 1.93 19.53
C ASP A 34 -3.04 1.90 18.07
N VAL A 35 -3.45 0.87 17.34
CA VAL A 35 -2.98 0.60 15.97
C VAL A 35 -4.17 0.43 15.03
N LEU A 36 -4.12 1.16 13.92
CA LEU A 36 -4.96 0.94 12.74
C LEU A 36 -4.17 0.13 11.71
N ALA A 37 -4.52 -1.13 11.50
CA ALA A 37 -4.03 -1.93 10.38
C ALA A 37 -4.92 -1.68 9.15
N THR A 38 -4.29 -1.42 8.00
CA THR A 38 -4.96 -1.07 6.75
C THR A 38 -4.18 -1.59 5.53
N LYS A 39 -4.62 -1.27 4.31
CA LYS A 39 -3.98 -1.74 3.07
C LYS A 39 -4.25 -0.80 1.89
N GLU A 40 -3.41 -0.87 0.87
CA GLU A 40 -3.62 -0.26 -0.44
C GLU A 40 -3.41 -1.28 -1.58
N PRO A 41 -4.28 -1.29 -2.61
CA PRO A 41 -5.56 -0.59 -2.67
C PRO A 41 -6.63 -1.26 -1.81
N GLY A 42 -7.69 -0.52 -1.45
CA GLY A 42 -8.88 -1.07 -0.83
C GLY A 42 -8.98 -0.88 0.69
N GLY A 43 -8.29 0.11 1.25
CA GLY A 43 -8.37 0.46 2.67
C GLY A 43 -9.65 1.20 3.09
N THR A 44 -10.46 1.66 2.13
CA THR A 44 -11.73 2.39 2.34
C THR A 44 -12.84 1.76 1.52
N GLU A 45 -14.08 2.22 1.68
CA GLU A 45 -15.21 1.78 0.86
C GLU A 45 -14.97 2.11 -0.63
N VAL A 46 -14.65 3.37 -0.94
CA VAL A 46 -14.27 3.80 -2.30
C VAL A 46 -13.04 3.01 -2.78
N GLY A 47 -12.05 2.82 -1.92
CA GLY A 47 -10.87 2.04 -2.24
C GLY A 47 -11.19 0.58 -2.58
N SER A 48 -12.18 -0.02 -1.93
CA SER A 48 -12.63 -1.39 -2.24
C SER A 48 -13.22 -1.50 -3.64
N GLU A 49 -13.98 -0.50 -4.09
CA GLU A 49 -14.47 -0.43 -5.47
C GLU A 49 -13.33 -0.23 -6.48
N LEU A 50 -12.39 0.68 -6.18
CA LEU A 50 -11.21 0.87 -7.02
C LEU A 50 -10.36 -0.41 -7.09
N ARG A 51 -10.18 -1.12 -5.97
CA ARG A 51 -9.50 -2.42 -5.94
C ARG A 51 -10.20 -3.44 -6.84
N ARG A 52 -11.54 -3.49 -6.81
CA ARG A 52 -12.31 -4.38 -7.70
C ARG A 52 -12.03 -4.06 -9.16
N ILE A 53 -12.01 -2.78 -9.53
CA ILE A 53 -11.68 -2.35 -10.89
C ILE A 53 -10.23 -2.74 -11.24
N LEU A 54 -9.27 -2.50 -10.35
CA LEU A 54 -7.84 -2.75 -10.60
C LEU A 54 -7.50 -4.24 -10.69
N CYS A 55 -8.09 -5.08 -9.83
CA CYS A 55 -7.64 -6.45 -9.59
C CYS A 55 -8.53 -7.53 -10.24
N THR A 56 -9.64 -7.17 -10.90
CA THR A 56 -10.54 -8.16 -11.52
C THR A 56 -10.74 -7.91 -13.01
N GLY A 57 -11.05 -8.98 -13.76
CA GLY A 57 -11.31 -8.90 -15.20
C GLY A 57 -10.02 -8.98 -16.03
N ASP A 58 -10.12 -8.52 -17.28
CA ASP A 58 -9.02 -8.54 -18.24
C ASP A 58 -7.84 -7.69 -17.76
N LYS A 59 -6.63 -8.22 -17.90
CA LYS A 59 -5.40 -7.50 -17.52
C LYS A 59 -5.10 -6.32 -18.45
N ASP A 60 -5.56 -6.39 -19.69
CA ASP A 60 -5.32 -5.36 -20.71
C ASP A 60 -6.47 -4.35 -20.84
N LYS A 61 -7.42 -4.35 -19.90
CA LYS A 61 -8.59 -3.45 -19.92
C LYS A 61 -8.23 -1.97 -19.76
N MET A 62 -7.06 -1.64 -19.27
CA MET A 62 -6.55 -0.28 -19.14
C MET A 62 -5.04 -0.24 -19.33
N ASP A 63 -4.51 0.89 -19.74
CA ASP A 63 -3.09 1.10 -19.84
C ASP A 63 -2.44 1.41 -18.46
N ALA A 64 -1.12 1.41 -18.41
CA ALA A 64 -0.37 1.61 -17.17
C ALA A 64 -0.59 3.01 -16.55
N VAL A 65 -0.90 4.04 -17.37
CA VAL A 65 -1.18 5.40 -16.87
C VAL A 65 -2.53 5.44 -16.17
N ALA A 66 -3.58 4.87 -16.80
CA ALA A 66 -4.91 4.76 -16.21
C ALA A 66 -4.87 3.98 -14.88
N GLU A 67 -4.10 2.88 -14.87
CA GLU A 67 -3.90 2.07 -13.66
C GLU A 67 -3.20 2.86 -12.54
N ALA A 68 -2.13 3.60 -12.86
CA ALA A 68 -1.44 4.47 -11.91
C ALA A 68 -2.38 5.54 -11.33
N LEU A 69 -3.18 6.18 -12.17
CA LEU A 69 -4.16 7.18 -11.72
C LEU A 69 -5.16 6.60 -10.72
N LEU A 70 -5.65 5.37 -10.93
CA LEU A 70 -6.56 4.70 -10.02
C LEU A 70 -5.90 4.33 -8.69
N TYR A 71 -4.63 3.87 -8.71
CA TYR A 71 -3.86 3.64 -7.48
C TYR A 71 -3.67 4.93 -6.68
N TYR A 72 -3.37 6.04 -7.35
CA TYR A 72 -3.22 7.32 -6.66
C TYR A 72 -4.56 7.92 -6.19
N ALA A 73 -5.66 7.65 -6.89
CA ALA A 73 -7.01 7.99 -6.41
C ALA A 73 -7.36 7.22 -5.13
N ASP A 74 -7.13 5.89 -5.10
CA ASP A 74 -7.29 5.08 -3.89
C ASP A 74 -6.45 5.63 -2.74
N ARG A 75 -5.17 5.86 -2.97
CA ARG A 75 -4.24 6.42 -1.98
C ARG A 75 -4.72 7.74 -1.41
N ARG A 76 -5.17 8.66 -2.27
CA ARG A 76 -5.66 9.97 -1.83
C ARG A 76 -6.85 9.83 -0.89
N VAL A 77 -7.85 9.01 -1.25
CA VAL A 77 -9.02 8.76 -0.40
C VAL A 77 -8.59 8.10 0.91
N HIS A 78 -7.73 7.08 0.85
CA HIS A 78 -7.23 6.36 2.02
C HIS A 78 -6.47 7.28 2.98
N MET A 79 -5.56 8.10 2.46
CA MET A 79 -4.81 9.08 3.27
C MET A 79 -5.73 10.06 3.99
N GLN A 80 -6.68 10.67 3.26
CA GLN A 80 -7.53 11.73 3.81
C GLN A 80 -8.58 11.20 4.79
N SER A 81 -9.15 10.02 4.51
CA SER A 81 -10.28 9.49 5.31
C SER A 81 -9.87 8.56 6.44
N LYS A 82 -8.68 7.98 6.41
CA LYS A 82 -8.21 7.00 7.42
C LYS A 82 -6.85 7.31 8.01
N VAL A 83 -5.81 7.41 7.17
CA VAL A 83 -4.43 7.46 7.67
C VAL A 83 -4.18 8.74 8.47
N LEU A 84 -4.42 9.90 7.86
CA LEU A 84 -4.16 11.19 8.51
C LEU A 84 -5.03 11.41 9.76
N PRO A 85 -6.35 11.11 9.75
CA PRO A 85 -7.15 11.19 10.98
C PRO A 85 -6.59 10.31 12.11
N ALA A 86 -6.30 9.05 11.85
CA ALA A 86 -5.76 8.15 12.86
C ALA A 86 -4.42 8.64 13.44
N LEU A 87 -3.51 9.12 12.59
CA LEU A 87 -2.23 9.69 13.04
C LEU A 87 -2.41 10.94 13.89
N ASN A 88 -3.38 11.79 13.55
CA ASN A 88 -3.71 13.00 14.30
C ASN A 88 -4.30 12.68 15.69
N GLU A 89 -5.01 11.58 15.80
CA GLU A 89 -5.52 11.02 17.07
C GLU A 89 -4.40 10.36 17.91
N GLY A 90 -3.18 10.26 17.37
CA GLY A 90 -2.04 9.63 18.05
C GLY A 90 -1.98 8.11 17.87
N ARG A 91 -2.84 7.53 17.05
CA ARG A 91 -2.84 6.11 16.70
C ARG A 91 -1.68 5.80 15.75
N TRP A 92 -1.10 4.63 15.85
CA TRP A 92 -0.19 4.12 14.85
C TRP A 92 -0.98 3.54 13.67
N VAL A 93 -0.43 3.69 12.48
CA VAL A 93 -1.04 3.13 11.27
C VAL A 93 -0.04 2.18 10.62
N ILE A 94 -0.49 0.96 10.30
CA ILE A 94 0.30 -0.03 9.56
C ILE A 94 -0.44 -0.34 8.26
N SER A 95 0.19 -0.04 7.11
CA SER A 95 -0.38 -0.29 5.80
C SER A 95 0.31 -1.46 5.08
N ASP A 96 -0.49 -2.41 4.59
CA ASP A 96 -0.03 -3.39 3.59
C ASP A 96 0.02 -2.68 2.24
N ARG A 97 1.21 -2.35 1.80
CA ARG A 97 1.57 -1.54 0.64
C ARG A 97 1.31 -0.03 0.81
N PHE A 98 2.07 0.72 0.05
CA PHE A 98 1.96 2.16 -0.15
C PHE A 98 2.59 2.56 -1.49
N ALA A 99 3.25 3.70 -1.57
CA ALA A 99 3.75 4.29 -2.82
C ALA A 99 4.85 3.46 -3.50
N ASP A 100 5.67 2.74 -2.74
CA ASP A 100 6.75 1.91 -3.28
C ASP A 100 6.21 0.77 -4.14
N SER A 101 5.05 0.19 -3.79
CA SER A 101 4.34 -0.77 -4.65
C SER A 101 3.97 -0.16 -6.01
N THR A 102 3.48 1.09 -6.04
CA THR A 102 3.14 1.76 -7.31
C THR A 102 4.39 1.97 -8.16
N MET A 103 5.48 2.41 -7.55
CA MET A 103 6.76 2.53 -8.25
C MET A 103 7.23 1.17 -8.81
N ALA A 104 7.16 0.12 -8.01
CA ALA A 104 7.57 -1.22 -8.41
C ALA A 104 6.72 -1.76 -9.58
N TYR A 105 5.40 -1.62 -9.52
CA TYR A 105 4.50 -2.20 -10.51
C TYR A 105 4.32 -1.32 -11.75
N GLN A 106 4.08 -0.03 -11.61
CA GLN A 106 3.74 0.85 -12.73
C GLN A 106 4.98 1.40 -13.46
N TYR A 107 6.13 1.51 -12.79
CA TYR A 107 7.38 1.88 -13.46
C TYR A 107 8.18 0.64 -13.84
N TYR A 108 8.67 -0.13 -12.87
CA TYR A 108 9.55 -1.27 -13.16
C TYR A 108 8.80 -2.46 -13.77
N GLY A 109 7.59 -2.76 -13.30
CA GLY A 109 6.82 -3.94 -13.72
C GLY A 109 6.23 -3.84 -15.12
N TYR A 110 6.01 -2.64 -15.62
CA TYR A 110 5.50 -2.37 -16.97
C TYR A 110 6.59 -1.91 -17.95
N ASP A 111 7.82 -2.32 -17.71
CA ASP A 111 8.94 -1.99 -18.59
C ASP A 111 9.08 -0.46 -18.80
N LYS A 112 8.92 0.30 -17.70
CA LYS A 112 8.97 1.77 -17.65
C LYS A 112 7.92 2.47 -18.51
N ARG A 113 6.74 1.89 -18.63
CA ARG A 113 5.62 2.49 -19.40
C ARG A 113 5.06 3.76 -18.78
N VAL A 114 5.15 3.90 -17.46
CA VAL A 114 4.84 5.16 -16.77
C VAL A 114 6.14 5.82 -16.38
N PRO A 115 6.48 7.01 -16.91
CA PRO A 115 7.70 7.71 -16.52
C PRO A 115 7.76 7.93 -15.00
N LYS A 116 8.96 7.79 -14.44
CA LYS A 116 9.17 7.97 -13.00
C LYS A 116 8.71 9.34 -12.53
N GLU A 117 9.03 10.38 -13.30
CA GLU A 117 8.66 11.76 -13.04
C GLU A 117 7.13 11.94 -12.96
N THR A 118 6.36 11.20 -13.77
CA THR A 118 4.91 11.21 -13.72
C THR A 118 4.40 10.63 -12.39
N LEU A 119 4.98 9.50 -11.95
CA LEU A 119 4.61 8.91 -10.65
C LEU A 119 4.98 9.83 -9.48
N GLU A 120 6.12 10.50 -9.55
CA GLU A 120 6.56 11.49 -8.55
C GLU A 120 5.61 12.70 -8.50
N GLN A 121 5.16 13.19 -9.65
CA GLN A 121 4.16 14.28 -9.73
C GLN A 121 2.81 13.84 -9.15
N LEU A 122 2.35 12.62 -9.46
CA LEU A 122 1.12 12.06 -8.89
C LEU A 122 1.24 11.90 -7.37
N TYR A 123 2.40 11.48 -6.88
CA TYR A 123 2.68 11.41 -5.45
C TYR A 123 2.58 12.80 -4.80
N ALA A 124 3.30 13.77 -5.33
CA ALA A 124 3.29 15.14 -4.82
C ALA A 124 1.87 15.74 -4.78
N MET A 125 1.07 15.51 -5.84
CA MET A 125 -0.31 16.01 -5.91
C MET A 125 -1.26 15.30 -4.92
N THR A 126 -1.09 14.01 -4.68
CA THR A 126 -2.04 13.20 -3.89
C THR A 126 -1.66 13.05 -2.43
N VAL A 127 -0.38 13.00 -2.13
CA VAL A 127 0.21 12.73 -0.81
C VAL A 127 0.96 13.95 -0.26
N GLY A 128 1.55 14.76 -1.13
CA GLY A 128 2.40 15.90 -0.75
C GLY A 128 3.75 15.45 -0.22
N ASP A 129 4.23 16.13 0.81
CA ASP A 129 5.52 15.84 1.47
C ASP A 129 5.40 14.80 2.58
N PHE A 130 4.27 14.09 2.66
CA PHE A 130 4.08 13.09 3.69
C PHE A 130 4.77 11.77 3.29
N HIS A 131 5.55 11.21 4.20
CA HIS A 131 6.24 9.94 4.03
C HIS A 131 6.01 9.00 5.22
N PRO A 132 6.09 7.67 5.03
CA PRO A 132 6.12 6.73 6.14
C PRO A 132 7.27 7.03 7.11
N ASP A 133 7.05 6.83 8.42
CA ASP A 133 8.11 6.85 9.42
C ASP A 133 9.05 5.66 9.25
N LEU A 134 8.52 4.53 8.77
CA LEU A 134 9.27 3.30 8.50
C LEU A 134 8.63 2.53 7.36
N THR A 135 9.44 2.08 6.42
CA THR A 135 9.06 1.08 5.41
C THR A 135 9.77 -0.23 5.69
N VAL A 136 9.02 -1.31 5.81
CA VAL A 136 9.52 -2.68 5.99
C VAL A 136 9.37 -3.42 4.67
N ILE A 137 10.49 -3.82 4.08
CA ILE A 137 10.50 -4.59 2.83
C ILE A 137 10.75 -6.06 3.17
N LEU A 138 9.79 -6.93 2.80
CA LEU A 138 9.96 -8.37 2.91
C LEU A 138 10.55 -8.89 1.61
N ASP A 139 11.86 -9.12 1.63
CA ASP A 139 12.62 -9.62 0.49
C ASP A 139 12.76 -11.15 0.56
N ILE A 140 12.10 -11.82 -0.36
CA ILE A 140 12.15 -13.29 -0.50
C ILE A 140 12.32 -13.59 -2.00
N ASP A 141 13.03 -14.66 -2.28
CA ASP A 141 13.21 -15.16 -3.65
C ASP A 141 11.89 -15.19 -4.44
N PRO A 142 11.84 -14.55 -5.64
CA PRO A 142 10.62 -14.42 -6.42
C PRO A 142 9.92 -15.74 -6.76
N GLN A 143 10.68 -16.82 -7.01
CA GLN A 143 10.10 -18.13 -7.31
C GLN A 143 9.40 -18.71 -6.08
N THR A 144 9.98 -18.53 -4.91
CA THR A 144 9.37 -18.92 -3.63
C THR A 144 8.09 -18.11 -3.36
N CYS A 145 8.10 -16.83 -3.63
CA CYS A 145 6.92 -15.96 -3.52
C CYS A 145 5.79 -16.42 -4.44
N LEU A 146 6.11 -16.65 -5.71
CA LEU A 146 5.13 -17.13 -6.70
C LEU A 146 4.54 -18.48 -6.32
N ALA A 147 5.37 -19.44 -5.90
CA ALA A 147 4.91 -20.74 -5.46
C ALA A 147 3.97 -20.67 -4.24
N ARG A 148 4.21 -19.73 -3.32
CA ARG A 148 3.32 -19.48 -2.17
C ARG A 148 2.02 -18.79 -2.58
N ALA A 149 2.08 -17.80 -3.46
CA ALA A 149 0.90 -17.08 -3.95
C ALA A 149 -0.05 -18.04 -4.69
N LEU A 150 0.47 -18.95 -5.54
CA LEU A 150 -0.32 -19.95 -6.27
C LEU A 150 -0.98 -21.00 -5.36
N LYS A 151 -0.48 -21.21 -4.15
CA LYS A 151 -1.11 -22.13 -3.17
C LYS A 151 -2.22 -21.46 -2.34
N LEU A 152 -2.30 -20.13 -2.38
CA LEU A 152 -3.30 -19.35 -1.63
C LEU A 152 -4.54 -19.02 -2.47
N ASN A 153 -4.49 -19.25 -3.77
CA ASN A 153 -5.58 -19.14 -4.74
C ASN A 153 -6.06 -20.53 -5.13
#